data_8b771a34efa05f07932d22c1f0e421a0
#
_entry.id   8b771a34efa05f07932d22c1f0e421a0
#
_cell.length_a   1.000
_cell.length_b   1.000
_cell.length_c   1.000
_cell.angle_alpha   90.00
_cell.angle_beta   90.00
_cell.angle_gamma   90.00
#
_symmetry.space_group_name_H-M   'P 1'
#
loop_
_entity.id
_entity.type
_entity.pdbx_description
1 polymer ?
#
loop_
_entity_poly.entity_id
_entity_poly.type
_entity_poly.pdbx_seq_one_letter_code
_entity_poly.pdbx_strand_id
1 'polypeptide(L)'
;MKGLILSGGKGTRLRPLTFTQAKQLVPVANKPVLFYGIEAMKEAGIREIGIVVGDTKDEIKEAVGEGSRWDVRISYIEQEAPLGLAHAVKISEEFLGKEPFVMYLGDNILKSGIKSLVEEFEKEKPNSLILLTPVPNAQMFGVAELKDGKVVRLVEKPKEPKSNLALVGVYMFDDNIFEAVNAIKPSWRNELEITDAIQYLVDHGYKVHPHIVTGWWKDTGKIEDILEANRLILESIEGKIEGEVD
;
A
#
# COMPACT_ATOMS: atom_id res chain seq x y z
N MET A 1 3.52 -16.68 0.59
CA MET A 1 3.53 -15.19 0.65
C MET A 1 2.30 -14.71 1.37
N LYS A 2 2.41 -13.75 2.27
CA LYS A 2 1.31 -13.13 3.03
C LYS A 2 1.00 -11.72 2.52
N GLY A 3 -0.15 -11.18 2.88
CA GLY A 3 -0.53 -9.80 2.63
C GLY A 3 -0.53 -8.98 3.93
N LEU A 4 -0.15 -7.70 3.85
CA LEU A 4 -0.26 -6.74 4.93
C LEU A 4 -0.90 -5.45 4.40
N ILE A 5 -2.14 -5.17 4.78
CA ILE A 5 -2.83 -3.95 4.40
C ILE A 5 -2.76 -2.94 5.54
N LEU A 6 -2.32 -1.72 5.25
CA LEU A 6 -2.22 -0.66 6.24
C LEU A 6 -3.47 0.23 6.23
N SER A 7 -4.26 0.15 7.29
CA SER A 7 -5.56 0.83 7.43
C SER A 7 -5.68 1.70 8.69
N GLY A 8 -4.55 2.06 9.34
CA GLY A 8 -4.53 2.83 10.60
C GLY A 8 -4.62 4.36 10.48
N GLY A 9 -4.70 4.91 9.27
CA GLY A 9 -4.66 6.35 9.06
C GLY A 9 -5.96 7.07 9.41
N LYS A 10 -5.89 8.24 10.09
CA LYS A 10 -7.04 9.03 10.58
C LYS A 10 -7.87 9.75 9.49
N GLY A 11 -7.37 9.86 8.26
CA GLY A 11 -8.12 10.47 7.14
C GLY A 11 -8.47 11.95 7.28
N THR A 12 -7.71 12.74 8.05
CA THR A 12 -8.04 14.15 8.36
C THR A 12 -8.20 15.04 7.13
N ARG A 13 -7.53 14.72 6.02
CA ARG A 13 -7.62 15.44 4.75
C ARG A 13 -8.93 15.20 3.99
N LEU A 14 -9.68 14.16 4.36
CA LEU A 14 -10.97 13.79 3.78
C LEU A 14 -12.17 14.30 4.59
N ARG A 15 -11.94 15.08 5.63
CA ARG A 15 -13.03 15.70 6.39
C ARG A 15 -13.86 16.60 5.46
N PRO A 16 -15.22 16.60 5.58
CA PRO A 16 -16.02 16.03 6.68
C PRO A 16 -16.34 14.54 6.55
N LEU A 17 -16.08 13.86 5.44
CA LEU A 17 -16.43 12.44 5.20
C LEU A 17 -15.90 11.51 6.30
N THR A 18 -14.70 11.77 6.80
CA THR A 18 -14.03 10.94 7.80
C THR A 18 -14.23 11.40 9.23
N PHE A 19 -15.25 12.18 9.52
CA PHE A 19 -15.67 12.41 10.91
C PHE A 19 -16.41 11.21 11.51
N THR A 20 -17.10 10.45 10.66
CA THR A 20 -17.98 9.34 11.07
C THR A 20 -17.66 8.04 10.36
N GLN A 21 -16.58 7.98 9.60
CA GLN A 21 -16.23 6.80 8.80
C GLN A 21 -14.71 6.70 8.60
N ALA A 22 -14.19 5.48 8.66
CA ALA A 22 -12.81 5.18 8.29
C ALA A 22 -12.53 5.59 6.83
N LYS A 23 -11.41 6.26 6.55
CA LYS A 23 -11.08 6.72 5.20
C LYS A 23 -11.04 5.59 4.17
N GLN A 24 -10.64 4.40 4.60
CA GLN A 24 -10.53 3.22 3.75
C GLN A 24 -11.89 2.57 3.44
N LEU A 25 -12.95 2.99 4.14
CA LEU A 25 -14.32 2.58 3.86
C LEU A 25 -15.08 3.58 2.98
N VAL A 26 -14.50 4.74 2.66
CA VAL A 26 -15.08 5.67 1.69
C VAL A 26 -15.21 4.95 0.33
N PRO A 27 -16.42 4.97 -0.29
CA PRO A 27 -16.63 4.19 -1.51
C PRO A 27 -16.03 4.86 -2.75
N VAL A 28 -15.49 4.04 -3.65
CA VAL A 28 -15.18 4.36 -5.03
C VAL A 28 -15.97 3.39 -5.91
N ALA A 29 -16.78 3.88 -6.82
CA ALA A 29 -17.70 3.08 -7.64
C ALA A 29 -18.54 2.07 -6.82
N ASN A 30 -19.14 2.55 -5.71
CA ASN A 30 -19.97 1.78 -4.77
C ASN A 30 -19.26 0.66 -3.99
N LYS A 31 -17.92 0.63 -3.99
CA LYS A 31 -17.12 -0.34 -3.26
C LYS A 31 -16.12 0.39 -2.34
N PRO A 32 -16.04 0.06 -1.03
CA PRO A 32 -15.02 0.60 -0.14
C PRO A 32 -13.62 0.46 -0.72
N VAL A 33 -12.80 1.51 -0.60
CA VAL A 33 -11.43 1.51 -1.17
C VAL A 33 -10.60 0.33 -0.67
N LEU A 34 -10.72 -0.02 0.61
CA LEU A 34 -10.02 -1.15 1.23
C LEU A 34 -10.28 -2.49 0.50
N PHE A 35 -11.47 -2.67 -0.07
CA PHE A 35 -11.84 -3.92 -0.72
C PHE A 35 -11.06 -4.15 -2.01
N TYR A 36 -10.65 -3.09 -2.72
CA TYR A 36 -9.78 -3.21 -3.89
C TYR A 36 -8.43 -3.84 -3.53
N GLY A 37 -7.84 -3.45 -2.39
CA GLY A 37 -6.59 -4.05 -1.91
C GLY A 37 -6.75 -5.52 -1.54
N ILE A 38 -7.85 -5.89 -0.86
CA ILE A 38 -8.16 -7.29 -0.51
C ILE A 38 -8.36 -8.14 -1.76
N GLU A 39 -9.12 -7.64 -2.73
CA GLU A 39 -9.37 -8.31 -4.00
C GLU A 39 -8.09 -8.49 -4.82
N ALA A 40 -7.26 -7.46 -4.90
CA ALA A 40 -5.97 -7.53 -5.59
C ALA A 40 -5.04 -8.60 -4.97
N MET A 41 -5.00 -8.71 -3.63
CA MET A 41 -4.26 -9.76 -2.95
C MET A 41 -4.83 -11.16 -3.24
N LYS A 42 -6.17 -11.31 -3.17
CA LYS A 42 -6.84 -12.57 -3.53
C LYS A 42 -6.51 -13.01 -4.96
N GLU A 43 -6.60 -12.09 -5.93
CA GLU A 43 -6.32 -12.35 -7.34
C GLU A 43 -4.85 -12.74 -7.58
N ALA A 44 -3.93 -12.21 -6.76
CA ALA A 44 -2.52 -12.61 -6.75
C ALA A 44 -2.25 -13.94 -6.01
N GLY A 45 -3.30 -14.63 -5.53
CA GLY A 45 -3.16 -15.91 -4.85
C GLY A 45 -2.85 -15.82 -3.35
N ILE A 46 -2.83 -14.62 -2.78
CA ILE A 46 -2.57 -14.39 -1.35
C ILE A 46 -3.87 -14.67 -0.56
N ARG A 47 -3.78 -15.57 0.44
CA ARG A 47 -4.93 -16.03 1.23
C ARG A 47 -4.85 -15.66 2.71
N GLU A 48 -3.70 -15.31 3.22
CA GLU A 48 -3.48 -14.83 4.59
C GLU A 48 -3.15 -13.34 4.55
N ILE A 49 -4.04 -12.51 5.10
CA ILE A 49 -3.91 -11.05 5.03
C ILE A 49 -4.01 -10.47 6.45
N GLY A 50 -2.97 -9.78 6.88
CA GLY A 50 -3.00 -8.92 8.06
C GLY A 50 -3.54 -7.55 7.69
N ILE A 51 -4.45 -7.00 8.48
CA ILE A 51 -4.89 -5.60 8.35
C ILE A 51 -4.44 -4.84 9.58
N VAL A 52 -3.52 -3.90 9.38
CA VAL A 52 -3.11 -2.99 10.46
C VAL A 52 -4.19 -1.92 10.63
N VAL A 53 -4.76 -1.85 11.82
CA VAL A 53 -5.85 -0.95 12.18
C VAL A 53 -5.44 0.02 13.28
N GLY A 54 -6.10 1.16 13.37
CA GLY A 54 -5.92 2.16 14.41
C GLY A 54 -7.24 2.54 15.07
N ASP A 55 -7.49 3.83 15.26
CA ASP A 55 -8.69 4.38 15.95
C ASP A 55 -10.03 3.89 15.35
N THR A 56 -10.04 3.53 14.06
CA THR A 56 -11.24 3.07 13.32
C THR A 56 -11.33 1.55 13.21
N LYS A 57 -10.69 0.82 14.13
CA LYS A 57 -10.61 -0.65 14.10
C LYS A 57 -11.96 -1.35 14.06
N ASP A 58 -12.92 -0.87 14.84
CA ASP A 58 -14.23 -1.53 14.95
C ASP A 58 -15.02 -1.41 13.65
N GLU A 59 -14.99 -0.24 13.00
CA GLU A 59 -15.61 -0.02 11.69
C GLU A 59 -14.98 -0.92 10.60
N ILE A 60 -13.64 -1.02 10.59
CA ILE A 60 -12.93 -1.88 9.63
C ILE A 60 -13.26 -3.35 9.87
N LYS A 61 -13.27 -3.80 11.14
CA LYS A 61 -13.64 -5.17 11.51
C LYS A 61 -15.06 -5.52 11.13
N GLU A 62 -16.02 -4.61 11.36
CA GLU A 62 -17.42 -4.79 10.97
C GLU A 62 -17.58 -4.92 9.45
N ALA A 63 -16.91 -4.04 8.67
CA ALA A 63 -17.01 -4.01 7.22
C ALA A 63 -16.34 -5.21 6.53
N VAL A 64 -15.23 -5.72 7.06
CA VAL A 64 -14.39 -6.75 6.44
C VAL A 64 -14.66 -8.14 7.02
N GLY A 65 -14.91 -8.25 8.32
CA GLY A 65 -15.07 -9.53 9.01
C GLY A 65 -13.80 -10.38 8.99
N GLU A 66 -13.97 -11.70 8.91
CA GLU A 66 -12.86 -12.66 8.89
C GLU A 66 -12.33 -12.99 7.47
N GLY A 67 -12.89 -12.34 6.44
CA GLY A 67 -12.43 -12.50 5.05
C GLY A 67 -13.15 -13.57 4.25
N SER A 68 -14.14 -14.27 4.79
CA SER A 68 -14.89 -15.35 4.11
C SER A 68 -15.53 -14.89 2.78
N ARG A 69 -15.96 -13.64 2.71
CA ARG A 69 -16.49 -13.01 1.50
C ARG A 69 -15.53 -13.08 0.30
N TRP A 70 -14.22 -13.07 0.56
CA TRP A 70 -13.18 -13.12 -0.47
C TRP A 70 -12.44 -14.45 -0.52
N ASP A 71 -12.85 -15.44 0.27
CA ASP A 71 -12.12 -16.70 0.39
C ASP A 71 -10.65 -16.47 0.82
N VAL A 72 -10.46 -15.58 1.81
CA VAL A 72 -9.18 -15.28 2.47
C VAL A 72 -9.37 -15.32 3.99
N ARG A 73 -8.27 -15.40 4.73
CA ARG A 73 -8.25 -15.28 6.18
C ARG A 73 -7.68 -13.92 6.58
N ILE A 74 -8.46 -13.15 7.33
CA ILE A 74 -8.05 -11.82 7.83
C ILE A 74 -7.62 -11.93 9.28
N SER A 75 -6.46 -11.34 9.60
CA SER A 75 -5.98 -11.09 10.96
C SER A 75 -5.84 -9.58 11.18
N TYR A 76 -6.25 -9.09 12.33
CA TYR A 76 -6.16 -7.66 12.65
C TYR A 76 -4.98 -7.40 13.59
N ILE A 77 -4.16 -6.41 13.24
CA ILE A 77 -2.98 -6.00 13.99
C ILE A 77 -3.22 -4.55 14.43
N GLU A 78 -3.22 -4.31 15.73
CA GLU A 78 -3.53 -2.98 16.25
C GLU A 78 -2.26 -2.11 16.32
N GLN A 79 -2.32 -0.95 15.69
CA GLN A 79 -1.32 0.11 15.82
C GLN A 79 -1.86 1.20 16.74
N GLU A 80 -1.38 1.25 17.97
CA GLU A 80 -1.90 2.16 19.01
C GLU A 80 -1.75 3.65 18.69
N ALA A 81 -0.76 4.02 17.87
CA ALA A 81 -0.52 5.38 17.45
C ALA A 81 0.03 5.43 16.01
N PRO A 82 -0.17 6.55 15.27
CA PRO A 82 0.31 6.71 13.89
C PRO A 82 1.82 6.96 13.84
N LEU A 83 2.62 5.94 14.17
CA LEU A 83 4.08 6.00 14.27
C LEU A 83 4.82 5.71 12.94
N GLY A 84 4.10 5.70 11.83
CA GLY A 84 4.65 5.52 10.49
C GLY A 84 4.44 4.13 9.88
N LEU A 85 4.73 4.01 8.57
CA LEU A 85 4.51 2.78 7.81
C LEU A 85 5.51 1.67 8.20
N ALA A 86 6.77 2.02 8.47
CA ALA A 86 7.75 1.05 8.93
C ALA A 86 7.43 0.53 10.34
N HIS A 87 6.81 1.35 11.20
CA HIS A 87 6.31 0.87 12.48
C HIS A 87 5.19 -0.16 12.30
N ALA A 88 4.28 0.05 11.33
CA ALA A 88 3.23 -0.92 11.03
C ALA A 88 3.82 -2.27 10.57
N VAL A 89 4.89 -2.26 9.76
CA VAL A 89 5.63 -3.48 9.40
C VAL A 89 6.24 -4.13 10.63
N LYS A 90 6.92 -3.34 11.49
CA LYS A 90 7.58 -3.83 12.70
C LYS A 90 6.63 -4.58 13.64
N ILE A 91 5.46 -4.02 13.93
CA ILE A 91 4.48 -4.66 14.83
C ILE A 91 3.77 -5.86 14.18
N SER A 92 3.92 -6.04 12.89
CA SER A 92 3.35 -7.17 12.14
C SER A 92 4.29 -8.37 12.02
N GLU A 93 5.50 -8.30 12.61
CA GLU A 93 6.54 -9.33 12.49
C GLU A 93 6.06 -10.71 12.94
N GLU A 94 5.32 -10.80 14.05
CA GLU A 94 4.77 -12.06 14.54
C GLU A 94 3.79 -12.70 13.55
N PHE A 95 2.91 -11.90 12.95
CA PHE A 95 1.98 -12.36 11.91
C PHE A 95 2.69 -12.79 10.64
N LEU A 96 3.64 -11.98 10.15
CA LEU A 96 4.34 -12.18 8.88
C LEU A 96 5.33 -13.35 8.94
N GLY A 97 6.02 -13.50 10.05
CA GLY A 97 7.08 -14.50 10.22
C GLY A 97 8.24 -14.25 9.27
N LYS A 98 8.75 -15.32 8.65
CA LYS A 98 9.85 -15.26 7.66
C LYS A 98 9.37 -15.33 6.22
N GLU A 99 8.07 -15.30 6.00
CA GLU A 99 7.54 -15.36 4.63
C GLU A 99 7.66 -14.01 3.93
N PRO A 100 7.96 -13.99 2.63
CA PRO A 100 7.80 -12.79 1.82
C PRO A 100 6.35 -12.29 1.89
N PHE A 101 6.17 -10.98 1.80
CA PHE A 101 4.85 -10.40 1.89
C PHE A 101 4.67 -9.18 0.99
N VAL A 102 3.41 -8.89 0.65
CA VAL A 102 2.99 -7.66 0.01
C VAL A 102 2.50 -6.71 1.09
N MET A 103 3.09 -5.52 1.20
CA MET A 103 2.56 -4.40 1.96
C MET A 103 1.75 -3.50 1.01
N TYR A 104 0.49 -3.22 1.38
CA TYR A 104 -0.45 -2.45 0.57
C TYR A 104 -1.09 -1.33 1.42
N LEU A 105 -1.01 -0.09 0.98
CA LEU A 105 -1.71 1.00 1.65
C LEU A 105 -3.20 0.92 1.33
N GLY A 106 -4.05 0.77 2.35
CA GLY A 106 -5.48 0.47 2.23
C GLY A 106 -6.33 1.57 1.59
N ASP A 107 -5.73 2.71 1.23
CA ASP A 107 -6.33 3.82 0.50
C ASP A 107 -5.78 3.97 -0.94
N ASN A 108 -5.08 2.95 -1.43
CA ASN A 108 -4.52 2.94 -2.78
C ASN A 108 -5.34 2.05 -3.73
N ILE A 109 -5.38 2.42 -5.01
CA ILE A 109 -5.97 1.64 -6.10
C ILE A 109 -4.97 1.57 -7.25
N LEU A 110 -4.68 0.36 -7.72
CA LEU A 110 -3.90 0.09 -8.92
C LEU A 110 -4.80 -0.51 -10.01
N LYS A 111 -4.77 0.06 -11.21
CA LYS A 111 -5.54 -0.45 -12.36
C LYS A 111 -5.22 -1.91 -12.68
N SER A 112 -3.95 -2.26 -12.71
CA SER A 112 -3.47 -3.57 -13.15
C SER A 112 -3.48 -4.64 -12.05
N GLY A 113 -3.94 -4.30 -10.83
CA GLY A 113 -3.78 -5.19 -9.69
C GLY A 113 -2.30 -5.44 -9.36
N ILE A 114 -2.02 -6.54 -8.66
CA ILE A 114 -0.65 -6.86 -8.20
C ILE A 114 -0.16 -8.25 -8.62
N LYS A 115 -0.95 -9.03 -9.37
CA LYS A 115 -0.59 -10.41 -9.71
C LYS A 115 0.73 -10.52 -10.46
N SER A 116 0.92 -9.73 -11.52
CA SER A 116 2.16 -9.71 -12.30
C SER A 116 3.38 -9.26 -11.48
N LEU A 117 3.16 -8.40 -10.48
CA LEU A 117 4.20 -7.92 -9.58
C LEU A 117 4.64 -9.01 -8.60
N VAL A 118 3.70 -9.82 -8.11
CA VAL A 118 4.00 -11.01 -7.29
C VAL A 118 4.81 -12.02 -8.10
N GLU A 119 4.41 -12.30 -9.34
CA GLU A 119 5.13 -13.18 -10.26
C GLU A 119 6.56 -12.65 -10.55
N GLU A 120 6.72 -11.34 -10.73
CA GLU A 120 8.02 -10.68 -10.91
C GLU A 120 8.89 -10.81 -9.65
N PHE A 121 8.32 -10.57 -8.46
CA PHE A 121 9.03 -10.72 -7.19
C PHE A 121 9.52 -12.15 -6.98
N GLU A 122 8.67 -13.15 -7.24
CA GLU A 122 9.02 -14.57 -7.10
C GLU A 122 10.11 -15.01 -8.09
N LYS A 123 10.10 -14.45 -9.29
CA LYS A 123 11.10 -14.73 -10.33
C LYS A 123 12.45 -14.08 -10.04
N GLU A 124 12.44 -12.78 -9.76
CA GLU A 124 13.64 -11.97 -9.57
C GLU A 124 14.29 -12.13 -8.19
N LYS A 125 13.51 -12.58 -7.21
CA LYS A 125 13.91 -12.81 -5.81
C LYS A 125 14.72 -11.64 -5.23
N PRO A 126 14.21 -10.41 -5.31
CA PRO A 126 14.83 -9.29 -4.62
C PRO A 126 14.50 -9.35 -3.12
N ASN A 127 15.23 -8.59 -2.30
CA ASN A 127 14.88 -8.38 -0.90
C ASN A 127 13.69 -7.40 -0.77
N SER A 128 13.57 -6.47 -1.71
CA SER A 128 12.42 -5.57 -1.84
C SER A 128 12.09 -5.30 -3.30
N LEU A 129 10.81 -5.27 -3.65
CA LEU A 129 10.29 -4.72 -4.90
C LEU A 129 9.45 -3.49 -4.56
N ILE A 130 9.82 -2.35 -5.16
CA ILE A 130 9.13 -1.08 -4.96
C ILE A 130 8.50 -0.60 -6.26
N LEU A 131 7.28 -0.10 -6.17
CA LEU A 131 6.58 0.45 -7.32
C LEU A 131 6.83 1.95 -7.40
N LEU A 132 7.16 2.42 -8.59
CA LEU A 132 7.46 3.81 -8.87
C LEU A 132 6.56 4.34 -10.00
N THR A 133 6.15 5.59 -9.90
CA THR A 133 5.42 6.28 -10.97
C THR A 133 5.87 7.73 -11.07
N PRO A 134 5.99 8.31 -12.26
CA PRO A 134 6.28 9.73 -12.40
C PRO A 134 5.07 10.57 -11.96
N VAL A 135 5.31 11.56 -11.10
CA VAL A 135 4.29 12.48 -10.60
C VAL A 135 4.74 13.93 -10.76
N PRO A 136 3.80 14.88 -10.98
CA PRO A 136 4.14 16.31 -11.08
C PRO A 136 4.55 16.91 -9.71
N ASN A 137 4.03 16.38 -8.61
CA ASN A 137 4.21 16.93 -7.25
C ASN A 137 5.01 15.96 -6.36
N ALA A 138 6.22 15.60 -6.80
CA ALA A 138 7.05 14.58 -6.15
C ALA A 138 7.35 14.90 -4.66
N GLN A 139 7.41 16.18 -4.27
CA GLN A 139 7.62 16.63 -2.89
C GLN A 139 6.53 16.16 -1.90
N MET A 140 5.41 15.64 -2.39
CA MET A 140 4.33 15.12 -1.55
C MET A 140 4.48 13.64 -1.19
N PHE A 141 5.44 12.95 -1.77
CA PHE A 141 5.63 11.50 -1.71
C PHE A 141 7.05 11.13 -1.28
N GLY A 142 7.25 9.88 -0.93
CA GLY A 142 8.57 9.27 -0.96
C GLY A 142 9.09 9.25 -2.40
N VAL A 143 10.32 9.68 -2.63
CA VAL A 143 10.91 9.83 -3.96
C VAL A 143 12.12 8.91 -4.10
N ALA A 144 12.21 8.19 -5.22
CA ALA A 144 13.35 7.35 -5.56
C ALA A 144 14.22 7.99 -6.65
N GLU A 145 15.54 7.91 -6.46
CA GLU A 145 16.53 8.24 -7.48
C GLU A 145 17.09 6.93 -8.06
N LEU A 146 17.07 6.83 -9.39
CA LEU A 146 17.61 5.67 -10.10
C LEU A 146 18.92 6.05 -10.81
N LYS A 147 19.89 5.11 -10.81
CA LYS A 147 21.09 5.16 -11.64
C LYS A 147 21.27 3.80 -12.30
N ASP A 148 21.41 3.80 -13.61
CA ASP A 148 21.56 2.55 -14.41
C ASP A 148 20.47 1.51 -14.11
N GLY A 149 19.20 1.98 -13.91
CA GLY A 149 18.06 1.14 -13.58
C GLY A 149 18.02 0.62 -12.16
N LYS A 150 18.95 1.00 -11.29
CA LYS A 150 19.01 0.59 -9.88
C LYS A 150 18.62 1.73 -8.95
N VAL A 151 17.95 1.41 -7.88
CA VAL A 151 17.64 2.38 -6.80
C VAL A 151 18.93 2.73 -6.08
N VAL A 152 19.25 4.03 -6.04
CA VAL A 152 20.45 4.54 -5.35
C VAL A 152 20.09 5.40 -4.14
N ARG A 153 18.91 6.01 -4.15
CA ARG A 153 18.46 6.86 -3.05
C ARG A 153 16.95 6.92 -2.95
N LEU A 154 16.47 6.95 -1.70
CA LEU A 154 15.07 7.23 -1.36
C LEU A 154 15.02 8.34 -0.32
N VAL A 155 14.06 9.26 -0.48
CA VAL A 155 13.86 10.36 0.46
C VAL A 155 12.37 10.59 0.67
N GLU A 156 11.93 10.61 1.94
CA GLU A 156 10.54 10.92 2.28
C GLU A 156 10.27 12.42 2.13
N LYS A 157 9.32 12.78 1.28
CA LYS A 157 8.82 14.14 1.06
C LYS A 157 9.93 15.20 0.99
N PRO A 158 10.87 15.07 0.06
CA PRO A 158 11.97 16.01 -0.06
C PRO A 158 11.45 17.40 -0.42
N LYS A 159 12.03 18.46 0.19
CA LYS A 159 11.70 19.85 -0.18
C LYS A 159 12.06 20.14 -1.63
N GLU A 160 13.17 19.61 -2.10
CA GLU A 160 13.71 19.75 -3.45
C GLU A 160 13.95 18.33 -4.03
N PRO A 161 12.94 17.72 -4.67
CA PRO A 161 13.10 16.38 -5.22
C PRO A 161 14.05 16.38 -6.41
N LYS A 162 15.02 15.45 -6.43
CA LYS A 162 15.96 15.26 -7.53
C LYS A 162 15.41 14.33 -8.64
N SER A 163 14.25 13.73 -8.39
CA SER A 163 13.55 12.83 -9.30
C SER A 163 12.05 13.09 -9.18
N ASN A 164 11.30 12.76 -10.22
CA ASN A 164 9.83 12.78 -10.18
C ASN A 164 9.22 11.40 -9.94
N LEU A 165 10.05 10.37 -9.65
CA LEU A 165 9.61 9.01 -9.41
C LEU A 165 9.13 8.87 -7.96
N ALA A 166 7.82 8.91 -7.77
CA ALA A 166 7.18 8.70 -6.47
C ALA A 166 6.99 7.22 -6.18
N LEU A 167 7.15 6.85 -4.92
CA LEU A 167 6.77 5.53 -4.40
C LEU A 167 5.25 5.38 -4.43
N VAL A 168 4.79 4.32 -5.03
CA VAL A 168 3.40 3.87 -5.01
C VAL A 168 3.15 3.08 -3.72
N GLY A 169 1.95 3.15 -3.16
CA GLY A 169 1.62 2.54 -1.87
C GLY A 169 1.51 1.01 -1.88
N VAL A 170 2.30 0.33 -2.71
CA VAL A 170 2.43 -1.13 -2.75
C VAL A 170 3.89 -1.51 -2.80
N TYR A 171 4.29 -2.41 -1.93
CA TYR A 171 5.68 -2.85 -1.75
C TYR A 171 5.70 -4.36 -1.54
N MET A 172 6.79 -5.01 -1.91
CA MET A 172 7.03 -6.40 -1.57
C MET A 172 8.36 -6.52 -0.85
N PHE A 173 8.40 -7.34 0.18
CA PHE A 173 9.56 -7.52 1.03
C PHE A 173 9.77 -9.00 1.35
N ASP A 174 11.01 -9.38 1.56
CA ASP A 174 11.38 -10.56 2.33
C ASP A 174 11.58 -10.20 3.81
N ASP A 175 12.02 -11.14 4.63
CA ASP A 175 12.20 -10.97 6.07
C ASP A 175 13.37 -10.03 6.46
N ASN A 176 14.27 -9.68 5.52
CA ASN A 176 15.34 -8.70 5.77
C ASN A 176 14.80 -7.29 6.08
N ILE A 177 13.57 -6.97 5.70
CA ILE A 177 12.95 -5.70 6.07
C ILE A 177 12.85 -5.50 7.58
N PHE A 178 12.78 -6.58 8.39
CA PHE A 178 12.71 -6.48 9.84
C PHE A 178 14.02 -5.98 10.45
N GLU A 179 15.17 -6.29 9.86
CA GLU A 179 16.44 -5.67 10.24
C GLU A 179 16.38 -4.15 10.04
N ALA A 180 15.91 -3.73 8.86
CA ALA A 180 15.82 -2.31 8.51
C ALA A 180 14.87 -1.54 9.43
N VAL A 181 13.63 -2.02 9.64
CA VAL A 181 12.64 -1.31 10.48
C VAL A 181 13.03 -1.27 11.96
N ASN A 182 13.91 -2.17 12.41
CA ASN A 182 14.48 -2.14 13.75
C ASN A 182 15.69 -1.21 13.89
N ALA A 183 16.41 -0.93 12.80
CA ALA A 183 17.61 -0.10 12.78
C ALA A 183 17.32 1.39 12.59
N ILE A 184 16.27 1.77 11.86
CA ILE A 184 15.94 3.17 11.57
C ILE A 184 15.43 3.91 12.80
N LYS A 185 15.52 5.24 12.72
CA LYS A 185 15.04 6.16 13.77
C LYS A 185 13.84 6.96 13.24
N PRO A 186 12.97 7.47 14.15
CA PRO A 186 11.90 8.35 13.73
C PRO A 186 12.41 9.57 12.95
N SER A 187 11.72 9.90 11.88
CA SER A 187 11.99 11.09 11.06
C SER A 187 11.63 12.38 11.79
N TRP A 188 11.85 13.51 11.12
CA TRP A 188 11.38 14.83 11.59
C TRP A 188 9.85 14.92 11.78
N ARG A 189 9.10 13.96 11.22
CA ARG A 189 7.64 13.79 11.40
C ARG A 189 7.30 12.98 12.65
N ASN A 190 8.29 12.49 13.37
CA ASN A 190 8.14 11.53 14.47
C ASN A 190 7.52 10.20 14.02
N GLU A 191 7.77 9.79 12.77
CA GLU A 191 7.32 8.55 12.17
C GLU A 191 8.52 7.69 11.76
N LEU A 192 8.40 6.36 11.85
CA LEU A 192 9.30 5.41 11.21
C LEU A 192 8.89 5.29 9.75
N GLU A 193 9.69 5.89 8.86
CA GLU A 193 9.36 5.97 7.44
C GLU A 193 9.75 4.69 6.70
N ILE A 194 8.88 4.22 5.82
CA ILE A 194 9.20 3.06 4.98
C ILE A 194 10.30 3.37 3.97
N THR A 195 10.39 4.63 3.52
CA THR A 195 11.48 5.12 2.66
C THR A 195 12.84 4.97 3.30
N ASP A 196 12.95 5.25 4.62
CA ASP A 196 14.21 5.10 5.35
C ASP A 196 14.57 3.62 5.55
N ALA A 197 13.57 2.76 5.77
CA ALA A 197 13.80 1.32 5.86
C ALA A 197 14.28 0.74 4.52
N ILE A 198 13.69 1.17 3.39
CA ILE A 198 14.16 0.75 2.06
C ILE A 198 15.54 1.33 1.76
N GLN A 199 15.83 2.58 2.17
CA GLN A 199 17.16 3.16 2.04
C GLN A 199 18.20 2.37 2.84
N TYR A 200 17.85 1.92 4.05
CA TYR A 200 18.71 1.03 4.82
C TYR A 200 19.06 -0.24 4.03
N LEU A 201 18.09 -0.88 3.37
CA LEU A 201 18.35 -2.06 2.54
C LEU A 201 19.33 -1.73 1.39
N VAL A 202 19.16 -0.58 0.71
CA VAL A 202 20.07 -0.13 -0.36
C VAL A 202 21.49 0.05 0.18
N ASP A 203 21.64 0.75 1.31
CA ASP A 203 22.93 1.08 1.92
C ASP A 203 23.69 -0.16 2.41
N HIS A 204 22.97 -1.24 2.76
CA HIS A 204 23.55 -2.52 3.20
C HIS A 204 23.70 -3.55 2.08
N GLY A 205 23.49 -3.13 0.81
CA GLY A 205 23.75 -3.97 -0.36
C GLY A 205 22.67 -5.01 -0.66
N TYR A 206 21.49 -4.90 -0.04
CA TYR A 206 20.33 -5.72 -0.38
C TYR A 206 19.78 -5.35 -1.77
N LYS A 207 19.22 -6.33 -2.48
CA LYS A 207 18.63 -6.13 -3.81
C LYS A 207 17.26 -5.44 -3.69
N VAL A 208 17.22 -4.13 -3.96
CA VAL A 208 15.97 -3.37 -4.10
C VAL A 208 15.64 -3.22 -5.58
N HIS A 209 14.55 -3.85 -6.02
CA HIS A 209 14.13 -3.89 -7.42
C HIS A 209 13.06 -2.81 -7.68
N PRO A 210 13.31 -1.82 -8.56
CA PRO A 210 12.31 -0.83 -8.93
C PRO A 210 11.43 -1.36 -10.08
N HIS A 211 10.11 -1.24 -9.93
CA HIS A 211 9.13 -1.47 -10.99
C HIS A 211 8.43 -0.15 -11.36
N ILE A 212 8.49 0.25 -12.62
CA ILE A 212 7.76 1.42 -13.09
C ILE A 212 6.35 1.01 -13.45
N VAL A 213 5.37 1.56 -12.72
CA VAL A 213 3.95 1.23 -12.89
C VAL A 213 3.46 1.65 -14.28
N THR A 214 2.84 0.72 -14.98
CA THR A 214 2.11 0.96 -16.22
C THR A 214 0.61 1.10 -15.94
N GLY A 215 -0.04 2.10 -16.54
CA GLY A 215 -1.43 2.42 -16.26
C GLY A 215 -1.56 3.50 -15.19
N TRP A 216 -2.72 3.53 -14.50
CA TRP A 216 -2.94 4.52 -13.47
C TRP A 216 -2.87 3.92 -12.06
N TRP A 217 -2.43 4.74 -11.15
CA TRP A 217 -2.45 4.56 -9.72
C TRP A 217 -3.10 5.77 -9.06
N LYS A 218 -3.86 5.55 -7.99
CA LYS A 218 -4.46 6.59 -7.16
C LYS A 218 -4.28 6.31 -5.67
N ASP A 219 -3.75 7.32 -4.98
CA ASP A 219 -3.86 7.48 -3.53
C ASP A 219 -5.15 8.28 -3.27
N THR A 220 -6.13 7.68 -2.61
CA THR A 220 -7.43 8.32 -2.32
C THR A 220 -7.39 9.18 -1.04
N GLY A 221 -6.27 9.80 -0.76
CA GLY A 221 -6.03 10.59 0.44
C GLY A 221 -6.67 11.98 0.45
N LYS A 222 -7.26 12.45 -0.68
CA LYS A 222 -7.96 13.73 -0.82
C LYS A 222 -9.28 13.53 -1.56
N ILE A 223 -10.21 14.48 -1.41
CA ILE A 223 -11.53 14.42 -2.07
C ILE A 223 -11.39 14.38 -3.59
N GLU A 224 -10.51 15.20 -4.16
CA GLU A 224 -10.26 15.25 -5.60
C GLU A 224 -9.75 13.92 -6.14
N ASP A 225 -8.88 13.25 -5.37
CA ASP A 225 -8.32 11.94 -5.74
C ASP A 225 -9.39 10.84 -5.71
N ILE A 226 -10.35 10.91 -4.75
CA ILE A 226 -11.50 9.99 -4.70
C ILE A 226 -12.39 10.18 -5.92
N LEU A 227 -12.72 11.42 -6.28
CA LEU A 227 -13.55 11.73 -7.46
C LEU A 227 -12.89 11.23 -8.75
N GLU A 228 -11.59 11.43 -8.89
CA GLU A 228 -10.86 10.95 -10.05
C GLU A 228 -10.74 9.42 -10.08
N ALA A 229 -10.47 8.78 -8.94
CA ALA A 229 -10.48 7.32 -8.83
C ALA A 229 -11.85 6.75 -9.21
N ASN A 230 -12.95 7.39 -8.74
CA ASN A 230 -14.30 7.00 -9.10
C ASN A 230 -14.53 7.08 -10.61
N ARG A 231 -14.12 8.18 -11.27
CA ARG A 231 -14.21 8.34 -12.72
C ARG A 231 -13.44 7.25 -13.46
N LEU A 232 -12.19 7.00 -13.07
CA LEU A 232 -11.32 6.00 -13.71
C LEU A 232 -11.85 4.57 -13.59
N ILE A 233 -12.42 4.22 -12.43
CA ILE A 233 -13.04 2.91 -12.23
C ILE A 233 -14.31 2.79 -13.08
N LEU A 234 -15.21 3.79 -13.05
CA LEU A 234 -16.45 3.77 -13.83
C LEU A 234 -16.20 3.71 -15.34
N GLU A 235 -15.18 4.39 -15.86
CA GLU A 235 -14.75 4.31 -17.25
C GLU A 235 -14.22 2.92 -17.66
N SER A 236 -13.77 2.11 -16.70
CA SER A 236 -13.29 0.74 -16.94
C SER A 236 -14.39 -0.34 -16.84
N ILE A 237 -15.61 0.03 -16.42
CA ILE A 237 -16.72 -0.92 -16.29
C ILE A 237 -17.34 -1.15 -17.68
N GLU A 238 -17.28 -2.39 -18.14
CA GLU A 238 -18.04 -2.82 -19.31
C GLU A 238 -19.49 -3.14 -18.88
N GLY A 239 -20.45 -2.59 -19.62
CA GLY A 239 -21.86 -2.86 -19.38
C GLY A 239 -22.17 -4.34 -19.62
N LYS A 240 -22.74 -5.02 -18.62
CA LYS A 240 -23.18 -6.41 -18.72
C LYS A 240 -24.65 -6.50 -18.37
N ILE A 241 -25.43 -7.11 -19.26
CA ILE A 241 -26.82 -7.44 -19.02
C ILE A 241 -26.89 -8.92 -18.70
N GLU A 242 -27.32 -9.28 -17.51
CA GLU A 242 -27.57 -10.67 -17.10
C GLU A 242 -29.07 -10.86 -16.84
N GLY A 243 -29.71 -11.79 -17.56
CA GLY A 243 -31.13 -12.10 -17.47
C GLY A 243 -31.93 -11.63 -18.68
N GLU A 244 -33.25 -11.96 -18.67
CA GLU A 244 -34.21 -11.45 -19.65
C GLU A 244 -34.57 -10.01 -19.28
N VAL A 245 -34.46 -9.11 -20.26
CA VAL A 245 -34.91 -7.71 -20.14
C VAL A 245 -36.19 -7.60 -20.97
N ASP A 246 -37.34 -7.43 -20.29
CA ASP A 246 -38.63 -7.16 -20.94
C ASP A 246 -38.69 -5.74 -21.54
#